data_3c0d9603563039cd8f56d5cbeb53936c
#
_entry.id   3c0d9603563039cd8f56d5cbeb53936c
#
_cell.length_a   1.000
_cell.length_b   1.000
_cell.length_c   1.000
_cell.angle_alpha   90.00
_cell.angle_beta   90.00
_cell.angle_gamma   90.00
#
_symmetry.space_group_name_H-M   'P 1'
#
loop_
_entity.id
_entity.type
_entity.pdbx_description
1 polymer ?
#
loop_
_entity_poly.entity_id
_entity_poly.type
_entity_poly.pdbx_seq_one_letter_code
_entity_poly.pdbx_strand_id
1 'polypeptide(L)'
;MADWVSYNLTGADALSARFKGLTEEMRRKVVTPAAKDAMDIVLLDAKDRAARIDDPETANFIPANLAMVERKALGQELGAVVISVGVRMRKKGQKGGNTFYWWWVELGTEKNRAKPFLRPALANN
;
A
#
# COMPACT_ATOMS: atom_id res chain seq x y z
N MET A 1 15.44 2.66 -2.54
CA MET A 1 14.19 3.15 -3.05
C MET A 1 12.98 2.85 -2.23
N ALA A 2 13.08 3.04 -0.96
CA ALA A 2 11.97 2.87 -0.07
C ALA A 2 11.14 4.15 0.09
N ASP A 3 11.64 5.26 -0.44
CA ASP A 3 11.08 6.60 -0.17
C ASP A 3 9.70 6.83 -0.76
N TRP A 4 9.32 6.04 -1.75
CA TRP A 4 7.99 6.10 -2.33
C TRP A 4 6.89 5.75 -1.33
N VAL A 5 7.25 5.09 -0.22
CA VAL A 5 6.31 4.67 0.82
C VAL A 5 6.25 5.67 1.97
N SER A 6 7.19 6.62 2.04
CA SER A 6 7.23 7.56 3.14
C SER A 6 6.23 8.70 2.94
N TYR A 7 4.97 8.38 3.10
CA TYR A 7 3.95 9.40 3.26
C TYR A 7 3.89 9.80 4.72
N ASN A 8 4.27 11.04 5.02
CA ASN A 8 4.04 11.61 6.33
C ASN A 8 2.57 11.95 6.46
N LEU A 9 1.86 11.10 7.16
CA LEU A 9 0.50 11.41 7.57
C LEU A 9 0.56 12.45 8.68
N THR A 10 0.09 13.65 8.41
CA THR A 10 0.00 14.73 9.40
C THR A 10 -0.89 14.27 10.56
N GLY A 11 -0.38 14.34 11.77
CA GLY A 11 -1.09 13.86 12.96
C GLY A 11 -0.73 12.43 13.38
N ALA A 12 0.08 11.71 12.59
CA ALA A 12 0.52 10.37 12.93
C ALA A 12 1.34 10.34 14.23
N ASP A 13 2.15 11.36 14.47
CA ASP A 13 2.96 11.46 15.67
C ASP A 13 2.10 11.62 16.94
N ALA A 14 1.07 12.43 16.88
CA ALA A 14 0.14 12.61 17.99
C ALA A 14 -0.64 11.34 18.30
N LEU A 15 -1.07 10.64 17.26
CA LEU A 15 -1.77 9.36 17.36
C LEU A 15 -0.84 8.30 17.94
N SER A 16 0.39 8.24 17.46
CA SER A 16 1.43 7.33 17.95
C SER A 16 1.71 7.54 19.43
N ALA A 17 1.78 8.80 19.89
CA ALA A 17 2.00 9.14 21.30
C ALA A 17 0.85 8.63 22.19
N ARG A 18 -0.38 8.70 21.72
CA ARG A 18 -1.55 8.17 22.43
C ARG A 18 -1.50 6.65 22.56
N PHE A 19 -0.96 5.97 21.56
CA PHE A 19 -0.87 4.51 21.54
C PHE A 19 0.31 3.96 22.35
N LYS A 20 1.28 4.77 22.70
CA LYS A 20 2.43 4.33 23.51
C LYS A 20 2.05 3.75 24.87
N GLY A 21 0.94 4.20 25.46
CA GLY A 21 0.43 3.69 26.71
C GLY A 21 -0.40 2.42 26.61
N LEU A 22 -0.69 1.96 25.39
CA LEU A 22 -1.48 0.76 25.19
C LEU A 22 -0.59 -0.49 25.27
N THR A 23 -1.13 -1.57 25.85
CA THR A 23 -0.45 -2.85 25.83
C THR A 23 -0.37 -3.38 24.41
N GLU A 24 0.63 -4.21 24.14
CA GLU A 24 0.81 -4.86 22.84
C GLU A 24 -0.42 -5.69 22.45
N GLU A 25 -1.05 -6.32 23.43
CA GLU A 25 -2.28 -7.08 23.23
C GLU A 25 -3.43 -6.19 22.74
N MET A 26 -3.61 -5.03 23.32
CA MET A 26 -4.63 -4.06 22.90
C MET A 26 -4.36 -3.54 21.49
N ARG A 27 -3.10 -3.25 21.17
CA ARG A 27 -2.73 -2.85 19.81
C ARG A 27 -3.11 -3.93 18.82
N ARG A 28 -2.76 -5.18 19.10
CA ARG A 28 -3.04 -6.30 18.22
C ARG A 28 -4.53 -6.56 18.03
N LYS A 29 -5.31 -6.48 19.13
CA LYS A 29 -6.74 -6.81 19.09
C LYS A 29 -7.63 -5.68 18.57
N VAL A 30 -7.24 -4.43 18.76
CA VAL A 30 -8.10 -3.27 18.48
C VAL A 30 -7.52 -2.43 17.35
N VAL A 31 -6.28 -2.00 17.49
CA VAL A 31 -5.66 -1.03 16.56
C VAL A 31 -5.32 -1.67 15.20
N THR A 32 -4.72 -2.85 15.22
CA THR A 32 -4.30 -3.52 13.96
C THR A 32 -5.49 -3.86 13.07
N PRO A 33 -6.58 -4.48 13.56
CA PRO A 33 -7.76 -4.72 12.74
C PRO A 33 -8.38 -3.43 12.20
N ALA A 34 -8.48 -2.39 13.03
CA ALA A 34 -9.02 -1.10 12.62
C ALA A 34 -8.16 -0.45 11.53
N ALA A 35 -6.84 -0.51 11.67
CA ALA A 35 -5.91 0.01 10.66
C ALA A 35 -6.02 -0.76 9.34
N LYS A 36 -6.17 -2.07 9.41
CA LYS A 36 -6.38 -2.91 8.22
C LYS A 36 -7.67 -2.56 7.51
N ASP A 37 -8.75 -2.36 8.25
CA ASP A 37 -10.05 -1.98 7.68
C ASP A 37 -9.96 -0.62 6.98
N ALA A 38 -9.28 0.33 7.59
CA ALA A 38 -9.06 1.64 6.99
C ALA A 38 -8.21 1.55 5.70
N MET A 39 -7.14 0.78 5.73
CA MET A 39 -6.26 0.61 4.57
C MET A 39 -6.88 -0.24 3.47
N ASP A 40 -7.88 -1.05 3.79
CA ASP A 40 -8.62 -1.82 2.80
C ASP A 40 -9.35 -0.90 1.81
N ILE A 41 -9.84 0.22 2.28
CA ILE A 41 -10.44 1.26 1.43
C ILE A 41 -9.41 1.77 0.42
N VAL A 42 -8.20 2.05 0.88
CA VAL A 42 -7.10 2.48 0.01
C VAL A 42 -6.73 1.39 -1.00
N LEU A 43 -6.66 0.15 -0.55
CA LEU A 43 -6.36 -0.99 -1.41
C LEU A 43 -7.39 -1.17 -2.52
N LEU A 44 -8.67 -1.09 -2.20
CA LEU A 44 -9.75 -1.22 -3.17
C LEU A 44 -9.72 -0.07 -4.18
N ASP A 45 -9.50 1.16 -3.74
CA ASP A 45 -9.39 2.31 -4.62
C ASP A 45 -8.15 2.19 -5.53
N ALA A 46 -7.02 1.74 -5.00
CA ALA A 46 -5.82 1.51 -5.81
C ALA A 46 -6.04 0.44 -6.88
N LYS A 47 -6.74 -0.65 -6.54
CA LYS A 47 -7.10 -1.69 -7.50
C LYS A 47 -8.01 -1.17 -8.61
N ASP A 48 -9.00 -0.37 -8.24
CA ASP A 48 -9.92 0.23 -9.22
C ASP A 48 -9.19 1.19 -10.16
N ARG A 49 -8.33 2.03 -9.63
CA ARG A 49 -7.52 2.95 -10.45
C ARG A 49 -6.55 2.21 -11.36
N ALA A 50 -5.88 1.19 -10.85
CA ALA A 50 -4.95 0.37 -11.64
C ALA A 50 -5.68 -0.41 -12.75
N ALA A 51 -6.89 -0.88 -12.48
CA ALA A 51 -7.71 -1.60 -13.47
C ALA A 51 -8.11 -0.73 -14.66
N ARG A 52 -8.23 0.57 -14.46
CA ARG A 52 -8.55 1.52 -15.55
C ARG A 52 -7.35 1.81 -16.45
N ILE A 53 -6.15 1.54 -15.96
CA ILE A 53 -4.90 1.85 -16.64
C ILE A 53 -4.30 0.61 -17.31
N ASP A 54 -4.39 -0.53 -16.63
CA ASP A 54 -3.77 -1.77 -17.05
C ASP A 54 -4.74 -2.61 -17.90
N ASP A 55 -4.20 -3.43 -18.78
CA ASP A 55 -5.00 -4.28 -19.66
C ASP A 55 -5.28 -5.63 -18.98
N PRO A 56 -6.56 -5.94 -18.69
CA PRO A 56 -6.92 -7.19 -18.02
C PRO A 56 -6.71 -8.43 -18.89
N GLU A 57 -6.56 -8.26 -20.22
CA GLU A 57 -6.34 -9.38 -21.13
C GLU A 57 -4.89 -9.85 -21.15
N THR A 58 -3.98 -9.07 -20.59
CA THR A 58 -2.58 -9.47 -20.49
C THR A 58 -2.37 -10.47 -19.35
N ALA A 59 -1.33 -11.29 -19.47
CA ALA A 59 -0.94 -12.21 -18.40
C ALA A 59 -0.40 -11.50 -17.16
N ASN A 60 -0.04 -10.24 -17.28
CA ASN A 60 0.50 -9.42 -16.22
C ASN A 60 -0.51 -8.32 -15.89
N PHE A 61 -1.07 -8.38 -14.69
CA PHE A 61 -2.15 -7.48 -14.31
C PHE A 61 -1.90 -6.88 -12.92
N ILE A 62 -1.60 -5.59 -12.87
CA ILE A 62 -1.24 -4.87 -11.64
C ILE A 62 -2.29 -5.03 -10.52
N PRO A 63 -3.62 -4.86 -10.78
CA PRO A 63 -4.59 -5.00 -9.70
C PRO A 63 -4.55 -6.33 -8.97
N ALA A 64 -4.23 -7.42 -9.66
CA ALA A 64 -4.12 -8.74 -9.05
C ALA A 64 -2.92 -8.88 -8.11
N ASN A 65 -1.92 -8.01 -8.25
CA ASN A 65 -0.71 -8.01 -7.43
C ASN A 65 -0.71 -6.95 -6.34
N LEU A 66 -1.72 -6.07 -6.31
CA LEU A 66 -1.87 -5.12 -5.22
C LEU A 66 -2.26 -5.85 -3.94
N ALA A 67 -1.56 -5.55 -2.86
CA ALA A 67 -1.77 -6.20 -1.57
C ALA A 67 -1.46 -5.27 -0.42
N MET A 68 -2.08 -5.56 0.71
CA MET A 68 -1.85 -4.91 1.98
C MET A 68 -0.98 -5.81 2.84
N VAL A 69 0.04 -5.23 3.47
CA VAL A 69 0.98 -5.96 4.32
C VAL A 69 1.19 -5.20 5.63
N GLU A 70 1.10 -5.91 6.75
CA GLU A 70 1.48 -5.36 8.03
C GLU A 70 3.00 -5.41 8.18
N ARG A 71 3.61 -4.28 8.49
CA ARG A 71 5.04 -4.15 8.73
C ARG A 71 5.33 -4.33 10.21
N LYS A 72 5.33 -5.58 10.70
CA LYS A 72 5.47 -5.89 12.13
C LYS A 72 6.78 -5.42 12.72
N ALA A 73 7.90 -5.68 12.04
CA ALA A 73 9.21 -5.27 12.52
C ALA A 73 9.34 -3.76 12.62
N LEU A 74 8.90 -3.03 11.61
CA LEU A 74 8.90 -1.57 11.62
C LEU A 74 7.94 -1.03 12.69
N GLY A 75 6.79 -1.66 12.87
CA GLY A 75 5.84 -1.30 13.91
C GLY A 75 6.42 -1.46 15.32
N GLN A 76 7.14 -2.54 15.58
CA GLN A 76 7.81 -2.75 16.87
C GLN A 76 8.90 -1.71 17.12
N GLU A 77 9.68 -1.37 16.11
CA GLU A 77 10.72 -0.35 16.20
C GLU A 77 10.13 1.03 16.51
N LEU A 78 9.02 1.37 15.88
CA LEU A 78 8.36 2.68 16.04
C LEU A 78 7.36 2.73 17.20
N GLY A 79 7.03 1.59 17.79
CA GLY A 79 5.97 1.49 18.81
C GLY A 79 4.59 1.81 18.23
N ALA A 80 4.32 1.43 16.99
CA ALA A 80 3.10 1.76 16.25
C ALA A 80 2.62 0.59 15.39
N VAL A 81 1.45 0.73 14.80
CA VAL A 81 0.95 -0.19 13.77
C VAL A 81 1.26 0.43 12.41
N VAL A 82 1.97 -0.32 11.57
CA VAL A 82 2.35 0.12 10.21
C VAL A 82 1.76 -0.84 9.19
N ILE A 83 0.91 -0.33 8.34
CA ILE A 83 0.27 -1.08 7.25
C ILE A 83 0.70 -0.45 5.92
N SER A 84 1.17 -1.27 5.00
CA SER A 84 1.57 -0.82 3.67
C SER A 84 0.67 -1.43 2.60
N VAL A 85 0.34 -0.64 1.58
CA VAL A 85 -0.31 -1.10 0.36
C VAL A 85 0.68 -0.94 -0.78
N GLY A 86 0.87 -1.97 -1.56
CA GLY A 86 1.83 -1.94 -2.66
C GLY A 86 1.63 -3.09 -3.63
N VAL A 87 2.49 -3.14 -4.64
CA VAL A 87 2.48 -4.16 -5.68
C VAL A 87 3.43 -5.29 -5.32
N ARG A 88 2.93 -6.52 -5.26
CA ARG A 88 3.77 -7.71 -5.04
C ARG A 88 4.52 -8.06 -6.32
N MET A 89 5.78 -8.38 -6.16
CA MET A 89 6.59 -8.92 -7.26
C MET A 89 6.33 -10.42 -7.36
N ARG A 90 5.74 -10.85 -8.45
CA ARG A 90 5.46 -12.26 -8.72
C ARG A 90 6.19 -12.72 -9.97
N LYS A 91 6.45 -14.02 -10.02
CA LYS A 91 7.08 -14.64 -11.19
C LYS A 91 6.06 -14.84 -12.30
N LYS A 92 6.57 -14.91 -13.54
CA LYS A 92 5.74 -15.29 -14.69
C LYS A 92 5.01 -16.61 -14.41
N GLY A 93 3.75 -16.67 -14.73
CA GLY A 93 2.91 -17.85 -14.51
C GLY A 93 2.16 -17.84 -13.19
N GLN A 94 2.51 -16.98 -12.23
CA GLN A 94 1.73 -16.78 -11.00
C GLN A 94 0.54 -15.85 -11.28
N LYS A 95 -0.46 -15.89 -10.40
CA LYS A 95 -1.64 -15.01 -10.51
C LYS A 95 -1.21 -13.53 -10.61
N GLY A 96 -1.68 -12.84 -11.62
CA GLY A 96 -1.30 -11.45 -11.90
C GLY A 96 0.03 -11.29 -12.64
N GLY A 97 0.85 -12.36 -12.74
CA GLY A 97 2.11 -12.33 -13.47
C GLY A 97 3.17 -11.41 -12.89
N ASN A 98 4.17 -11.10 -13.70
CA ASN A 98 5.25 -10.20 -13.31
C ASN A 98 4.88 -8.76 -13.69
N THR A 99 4.53 -7.95 -12.71
CA THR A 99 4.10 -6.57 -12.91
C THR A 99 5.17 -5.55 -12.50
N PHE A 100 6.45 -5.88 -12.72
CA PHE A 100 7.57 -5.00 -12.40
C PHE A 100 7.44 -3.60 -13.01
N TYR A 101 6.72 -3.46 -14.10
CA TYR A 101 6.48 -2.20 -14.81
C TYR A 101 5.56 -1.24 -14.05
N TRP A 102 4.91 -1.65 -12.95
CA TRP A 102 4.03 -0.81 -12.15
C TRP A 102 4.70 0.51 -11.73
N TRP A 103 5.97 0.42 -11.51
CA TRP A 103 6.82 1.52 -11.12
C TRP A 103 6.83 2.66 -12.15
N TRP A 104 7.00 2.29 -13.41
CA TRP A 104 6.98 3.25 -14.50
C TRP A 104 5.58 3.81 -14.76
N VAL A 105 4.56 3.02 -14.51
CA VAL A 105 3.17 3.46 -14.61
C VAL A 105 2.88 4.51 -13.53
N GLU A 106 3.27 4.26 -12.29
CA GLU A 106 3.04 5.18 -11.18
C GLU A 106 3.81 6.48 -11.30
N LEU A 107 5.08 6.42 -11.67
CA LEU A 107 5.98 7.57 -11.69
C LEU A 107 6.16 8.21 -13.07
N GLY A 108 5.86 7.46 -14.14
CA GLY A 108 6.11 7.90 -15.51
C GLY A 108 7.57 7.73 -15.92
N THR A 109 7.82 7.94 -17.20
CA THR A 109 9.14 7.90 -17.82
C THR A 109 9.31 9.13 -18.72
N GLU A 110 10.51 9.30 -19.31
CA GLU A 110 10.74 10.36 -20.30
C GLU A 110 9.80 10.27 -21.51
N LYS A 111 9.41 9.05 -21.88
CA LYS A 111 8.57 8.79 -23.05
C LYS A 111 7.08 8.67 -22.73
N ASN A 112 6.75 8.34 -21.47
CA ASN A 112 5.38 8.08 -21.06
C ASN A 112 4.99 8.92 -19.86
N ARG A 113 3.83 9.52 -19.93
CA ARG A 113 3.27 10.29 -18.82
C ARG A 113 2.92 9.36 -17.66
N ALA A 114 3.13 9.82 -16.43
CA ALA A 114 2.72 9.10 -15.24
C ALA A 114 1.20 8.88 -15.21
N LYS A 115 0.81 7.67 -14.83
CA LYS A 115 -0.60 7.29 -14.59
C LYS A 115 -0.70 6.72 -13.18
N PRO A 116 -0.67 7.58 -12.15
CA PRO A 116 -0.61 7.12 -10.76
C PRO A 116 -1.89 6.43 -10.32
N PHE A 117 -1.76 5.39 -9.53
CA PHE A 117 -2.86 4.64 -8.93
C PHE A 117 -2.72 4.50 -7.42
N LEU A 118 -1.49 4.42 -6.89
CA LEU A 118 -1.23 4.31 -5.46
C LEU A 118 -1.32 5.67 -4.75
N ARG A 119 -0.65 6.67 -5.28
CA ARG A 119 -0.64 8.01 -4.67
C ARG A 119 -2.03 8.63 -4.58
N PRO A 120 -2.85 8.63 -5.66
CA PRO A 120 -4.21 9.15 -5.54
C PRO A 120 -5.09 8.35 -4.60
N ALA A 121 -4.95 7.01 -4.58
CA ALA A 121 -5.72 6.17 -3.67
C ALA A 121 -5.45 6.52 -2.21
N LEU A 122 -4.20 6.75 -1.86
CA LEU A 122 -3.83 7.15 -0.51
C LEU A 122 -4.28 8.58 -0.19
N ALA A 123 -4.08 9.51 -1.12
CA ALA A 123 -4.38 10.93 -0.91
C ALA A 123 -5.89 11.22 -0.80
N ASN A 124 -6.74 10.45 -1.49
CA ASN A 124 -8.18 10.69 -1.58
C ASN A 124 -9.00 9.88 -0.55
N ASN A 125 -8.34 9.07 0.25
CA ASN A 125 -8.97 8.27 1.29
C ASN A 125 -8.20 8.44 2.62
#